data_1ae02c5cf985ced006d89c61bff7ccd4
#
_entry.id   1ae02c5cf985ced006d89c61bff7ccd4
#
_cell.length_a   1.000
_cell.length_b   1.000
_cell.length_c   1.000
_cell.angle_alpha   90.00
_cell.angle_beta   90.00
_cell.angle_gamma   90.00
#
_symmetry.space_group_name_H-M   'P 1'
#
loop_
_entity.id
_entity.type
_entity.pdbx_description
1 polymer ?
#
loop_
_entity_poly.entity_id
_entity_poly.type
_entity_poly.pdbx_seq_one_letter_code
_entity_poly.pdbx_strand_id
1 'polypeptide(L)'
;MAEAHWTFLTNHGHVLLCLARAPDRRIRELAEDVGITERAVQRILRDLTDGGYLSVEKEGRRNHYVVRDEAPLRHPVEARHTVGELLGALRA
;
A
#
# COMPACT_ATOMS: atom_id res chain seq x y z
N MET A 1 6.87 -25.51 0.33
CA MET A 1 6.32 -24.60 1.33
C MET A 1 4.82 -24.54 1.26
N ALA A 2 4.17 -24.67 2.39
CA ALA A 2 2.73 -24.59 2.41
C ALA A 2 2.28 -23.19 2.07
N GLU A 3 1.21 -23.10 1.29
CA GLU A 3 0.62 -21.82 0.97
C GLU A 3 -0.17 -21.32 2.15
N ALA A 4 0.06 -20.09 2.51
CA ALA A 4 -0.72 -19.45 3.54
C ALA A 4 -2.08 -19.10 2.98
N HIS A 5 -3.15 -19.48 3.69
CA HIS A 5 -4.50 -19.10 3.29
C HIS A 5 -4.85 -17.69 3.74
N TRP A 6 -4.03 -17.13 4.63
CA TRP A 6 -4.27 -15.78 5.12
C TRP A 6 -2.94 -15.10 5.43
N THR A 7 -2.98 -13.78 5.49
CA THR A 7 -1.82 -12.95 5.85
C THR A 7 -2.28 -11.95 6.91
N PHE A 8 -1.32 -11.45 7.70
CA PHE A 8 -1.67 -10.44 8.71
C PHE A 8 -2.13 -9.14 8.09
N LEU A 9 -1.59 -8.79 6.93
CA LEU A 9 -2.03 -7.59 6.22
C LEU A 9 -2.91 -8.00 5.05
N THR A 10 -3.84 -7.11 4.72
CA THR A 10 -4.60 -7.24 3.48
C THR A 10 -3.72 -6.85 2.30
N ASN A 11 -4.21 -7.07 1.10
CA ASN A 11 -3.49 -6.63 -0.09
C ASN A 11 -3.37 -5.11 -0.15
N HIS A 12 -4.29 -4.38 0.47
CA HIS A 12 -4.12 -2.94 0.64
C HIS A 12 -2.85 -2.63 1.43
N GLY A 13 -2.64 -3.35 2.51
CA GLY A 13 -1.42 -3.20 3.29
C GLY A 13 -0.18 -3.58 2.51
N HIS A 14 -0.26 -4.66 1.72
CA HIS A 14 0.87 -5.11 0.92
C HIS A 14 1.28 -4.07 -0.13
N VAL A 15 0.30 -3.51 -0.83
CA VAL A 15 0.57 -2.49 -1.84
C VAL A 15 1.18 -1.25 -1.18
N LEU A 16 0.62 -0.84 -0.05
CA LEU A 16 1.12 0.33 0.66
C LEU A 16 2.57 0.13 1.11
N LEU A 17 2.89 -1.06 1.62
CA LEU A 17 4.25 -1.38 2.04
C LEU A 17 5.22 -1.36 0.86
N CYS A 18 4.83 -1.92 -0.27
CA CYS A 18 5.65 -1.89 -1.48
C CYS A 18 5.95 -0.47 -1.92
N LEU A 19 4.94 0.40 -1.87
CA LEU A 19 5.12 1.80 -2.26
C LEU A 19 5.95 2.59 -1.24
N ALA A 20 5.86 2.22 0.04
CA ALA A 20 6.70 2.84 1.06
C ALA A 20 8.19 2.54 0.80
N ARG A 21 8.47 1.35 0.27
CA ARG A 21 9.83 0.94 -0.05
C ARG A 21 10.31 1.49 -1.39
N ALA A 22 9.39 1.59 -2.36
CA ALA A 22 9.72 1.99 -3.72
C ALA A 22 8.56 2.79 -4.31
N PRO A 23 8.54 4.13 -4.08
CA PRO A 23 7.41 4.97 -4.48
C PRO A 23 7.16 5.05 -5.99
N ASP A 24 8.14 4.67 -6.79
CA ASP A 24 8.05 4.74 -8.25
C ASP A 24 7.61 3.42 -8.89
N ARG A 25 7.22 2.43 -8.07
CA ARG A 25 6.77 1.14 -8.61
C ARG A 25 5.61 1.33 -9.56
N ARG A 26 5.69 0.62 -10.70
CA ARG A 26 4.61 0.61 -11.67
C ARG A 26 3.55 -0.39 -11.26
N ILE A 27 2.35 -0.20 -11.80
CA ILE A 27 1.23 -1.10 -11.49
C ILE A 27 1.60 -2.56 -11.76
N ARG A 28 2.26 -2.83 -12.88
CA ARG A 28 2.67 -4.20 -13.21
C ARG A 28 3.61 -4.77 -12.16
N GLU A 29 4.56 -3.95 -11.71
CA GLU A 29 5.52 -4.39 -10.70
C GLU A 29 4.84 -4.66 -9.37
N LEU A 30 3.91 -3.79 -8.98
CA LEU A 30 3.13 -4.01 -7.76
C LEU A 30 2.33 -5.30 -7.84
N ALA A 31 1.72 -5.55 -9.00
CA ALA A 31 0.94 -6.77 -9.21
C ALA A 31 1.81 -8.01 -9.04
N GLU A 32 3.01 -7.98 -9.59
CA GLU A 32 3.96 -9.09 -9.47
C GLU A 32 4.43 -9.26 -8.04
N ASP A 33 4.78 -8.16 -7.38
CA ASP A 33 5.30 -8.21 -6.01
C ASP A 33 4.27 -8.76 -5.03
N VAL A 34 3.03 -8.36 -5.19
CA VAL A 34 1.96 -8.75 -4.26
C VAL A 34 1.30 -10.06 -4.68
N GLY A 35 1.38 -10.41 -5.96
CA GLY A 35 0.78 -11.63 -6.48
C GLY A 35 -0.69 -11.49 -6.80
N ILE A 36 -1.10 -10.33 -7.31
CA ILE A 36 -2.48 -10.05 -7.70
C ILE A 36 -2.50 -9.46 -9.09
N THR A 37 -3.69 -9.26 -9.63
CA THR A 37 -3.84 -8.70 -10.98
C THR A 37 -3.57 -7.19 -10.97
N GLU A 38 -3.24 -6.66 -12.14
CA GLU A 38 -3.09 -5.21 -12.28
C GLU A 38 -4.39 -4.48 -11.99
N ARG A 39 -5.51 -5.08 -12.35
CA ARG A 39 -6.82 -4.51 -12.07
C ARG A 39 -7.05 -4.38 -10.56
N ALA A 40 -6.65 -5.42 -9.81
CA ALA A 40 -6.76 -5.38 -8.36
C ALA A 40 -5.87 -4.28 -7.78
N VAL A 41 -4.66 -4.12 -8.31
CA VAL A 41 -3.76 -3.04 -7.88
C VAL A 41 -4.40 -1.69 -8.11
N GLN A 42 -4.99 -1.49 -9.30
CA GLN A 42 -5.64 -0.21 -9.61
C GLN A 42 -6.76 0.11 -8.63
N ARG A 43 -7.56 -0.89 -8.28
CA ARG A 43 -8.64 -0.70 -7.31
C ARG A 43 -8.07 -0.33 -5.94
N ILE A 44 -7.03 -1.03 -5.53
CA ILE A 44 -6.40 -0.77 -4.22
C ILE A 44 -5.80 0.62 -4.17
N LEU A 45 -5.12 1.05 -5.24
CA LEU A 45 -4.55 2.40 -5.30
C LEU A 45 -5.65 3.45 -5.19
N ARG A 46 -6.79 3.21 -5.84
CA ARG A 46 -7.92 4.13 -5.73
C ARG A 46 -8.46 4.18 -4.31
N ASP A 47 -8.63 3.02 -3.68
CA ASP A 47 -9.11 2.95 -2.31
C ASP A 47 -8.18 3.72 -1.37
N LEU A 48 -6.88 3.50 -1.51
CA LEU A 48 -5.89 4.14 -0.64
C LEU A 48 -5.83 5.65 -0.86
N THR A 49 -5.93 6.08 -2.11
CA THR A 49 -5.92 7.51 -2.44
C THR A 49 -7.19 8.18 -1.91
N ASP A 50 -8.34 7.57 -2.18
CA ASP A 50 -9.62 8.12 -1.72
C ASP A 50 -9.70 8.15 -0.20
N GLY A 51 -9.10 7.19 0.45
CA GLY A 51 -9.10 7.11 1.91
C GLY A 51 -8.10 8.03 2.59
N GLY A 52 -7.24 8.70 1.84
CA GLY A 52 -6.27 9.62 2.40
C GLY A 52 -4.96 8.98 2.85
N TYR A 53 -4.68 7.76 2.39
CA TYR A 53 -3.46 7.04 2.76
C TYR A 53 -2.33 7.22 1.75
N LEU A 54 -2.68 7.62 0.52
CA LEU A 54 -1.72 7.92 -0.52
C LEU A 54 -2.08 9.24 -1.16
N SER A 55 -1.07 10.00 -1.56
CA SER A 55 -1.25 11.06 -2.52
C SER A 55 -0.44 10.74 -3.77
N VAL A 56 -0.91 11.22 -4.91
CA VAL A 56 -0.31 10.94 -6.20
C VAL A 56 0.26 12.23 -6.74
N GLU A 57 1.53 12.18 -7.12
CA GLU A 57 2.20 13.29 -7.82
C GLU A 57 2.62 12.80 -9.18
N LYS A 58 2.32 13.57 -10.21
CA LYS A 58 2.74 13.22 -11.55
C LYS A 58 4.11 13.80 -11.85
N GLU A 59 4.98 12.94 -12.38
CA GLU A 59 6.27 13.35 -12.90
C GLU A 59 6.34 12.91 -14.34
N GLY A 60 6.04 13.82 -15.25
CA GLY A 60 5.90 13.47 -16.64
C GLY A 60 4.72 12.54 -16.85
N ARG A 61 4.97 11.35 -17.36
CA ARG A 61 3.93 10.35 -17.60
C ARG A 61 3.78 9.35 -16.44
N ARG A 62 4.62 9.47 -15.42
CA ARG A 62 4.62 8.51 -14.33
C ARG A 62 3.96 9.09 -13.10
N ASN A 63 3.30 8.22 -12.37
CA ASN A 63 2.78 8.56 -11.05
C ASN A 63 3.84 8.25 -10.01
N HIS A 64 3.97 9.16 -9.08
CA HIS A 64 4.83 8.99 -7.92
C HIS A 64 3.91 9.01 -6.70
N TYR A 65 3.97 7.96 -5.89
CA TYR A 65 3.04 7.83 -4.76
C TYR A 65 3.74 8.22 -3.48
N VAL A 66 3.05 9.04 -2.70
CA VAL A 66 3.53 9.46 -1.38
C VAL A 66 2.63 8.84 -0.32
N VAL A 67 3.22 8.06 0.57
CA VAL A 67 2.49 7.45 1.68
C VAL A 67 2.26 8.50 2.75
N ARG A 68 1.03 8.57 3.24
CA ARG A 68 0.64 9.51 4.29
C ARG A 68 0.83 8.85 5.65
N ASP A 69 2.04 8.96 6.18
CA ASP A 69 2.43 8.25 7.40
C ASP A 69 1.58 8.60 8.61
N GLU A 70 1.07 9.83 8.66
CA GLU A 70 0.31 10.29 9.80
C GLU A 70 -1.14 9.81 9.81
N ALA A 71 -1.60 9.18 8.74
CA ALA A 71 -2.98 8.71 8.64
C ALA A 71 -3.23 7.57 9.63
N PRO A 72 -4.34 7.63 10.38
CA PRO A 72 -4.65 6.56 11.33
C PRO A 72 -5.17 5.32 10.62
N LEU A 73 -4.88 4.17 11.19
CA LEU A 73 -5.44 2.92 10.67
C LEU A 73 -6.97 2.96 10.83
N ARG A 74 -7.68 2.29 9.92
CA ARG A 74 -9.13 2.52 9.77
C ARG A 74 -9.99 1.73 10.74
N HIS A 75 -9.62 0.50 11.01
CA HIS A 75 -10.45 -0.34 11.85
C HIS A 75 -10.34 0.14 13.31
N PRO A 76 -11.45 0.20 14.05
CA PRO A 76 -11.41 0.68 15.44
C PRO A 76 -10.41 -0.04 16.32
N VAL A 77 -10.16 -1.32 16.06
CA VAL A 77 -9.19 -2.11 16.84
C VAL A 77 -7.78 -1.58 16.67
N GLU A 78 -7.48 -0.95 15.55
CA GLU A 78 -6.13 -0.50 15.21
C GLU A 78 -5.99 1.03 15.16
N ALA A 79 -7.09 1.76 15.36
CA ALA A 79 -7.13 3.20 15.04
C ALA A 79 -6.26 4.06 15.97
N ARG A 80 -5.70 3.49 17.03
CA ARG A 80 -4.78 4.20 17.91
C ARG A 80 -3.40 4.36 17.30
N HIS A 81 -3.13 3.64 16.22
CA HIS A 81 -1.83 3.64 15.57
C HIS A 81 -1.95 4.18 14.14
N THR A 82 -0.85 4.70 13.64
CA THR A 82 -0.81 5.28 12.30
C THR A 82 -0.22 4.30 11.30
N VAL A 83 -0.43 4.61 10.03
CA VAL A 83 0.19 3.88 8.93
C VAL A 83 1.70 3.92 9.07
N GLY A 84 2.26 5.07 9.44
CA GLY A 84 3.71 5.19 9.58
C GLY A 84 4.28 4.26 10.65
N GLU A 85 3.56 4.09 11.75
CA GLU A 85 3.99 3.16 12.80
C GLU A 85 4.01 1.72 12.28
N LEU A 86 2.95 1.33 11.59
CA LEU A 86 2.88 -0.02 11.03
C LEU A 86 3.98 -0.26 10.00
N LEU A 87 4.10 0.65 9.04
CA LEU A 87 5.09 0.50 7.99
C LEU A 87 6.51 0.59 8.53
N GLY A 88 6.72 1.41 9.54
CA GLY A 88 8.03 1.52 10.18
C GLY A 88 8.53 0.20 10.72
N ALA A 89 7.63 -0.59 11.28
CA ALA A 89 7.98 -1.91 11.80
C ALA A 89 8.33 -2.91 10.69
N LEU A 90 7.81 -2.71 9.50
CA LEU A 90 7.94 -3.66 8.39
C LEU A 90 8.93 -3.25 7.32
N ARG A 91 9.42 -2.02 7.39
CA ARG A 91 10.20 -1.43 6.31
C ARG A 91 11.65 -1.94 6.25
N ALA A 92 12.13 -2.47 7.31
CA ALA A 92 13.51 -2.91 7.42
C ALA A 92 13.86 -4.03 6.44
#